data_f070bcc2c56a508b5947f2a7d214b2c4
#
_entry.id   f070bcc2c56a508b5947f2a7d214b2c4
#
_cell.length_a   1.000
_cell.length_b   1.000
_cell.length_c   1.000
_cell.angle_alpha   90.00
_cell.angle_beta   90.00
_cell.angle_gamma   90.00
#
_symmetry.space_group_name_H-M   'P 1'
#
loop_
_entity.id
_entity.type
_entity.pdbx_description
1 polymer ?
#
loop_
_entity_poly.entity_id
_entity_poly.type
_entity_poly.pdbx_seq_one_letter_code
_entity_poly.pdbx_strand_id
1 'polypeptide(L)'
;MSIEHRHDNVDVVHLGDDPLFTDDLDALTVLDPATPPAVVMAFANVRYLNSHKLAKLLRLRKRLIEVDGRLILCQLNPQVKGVFQVTGLDKVFTMTDDLPKALELAKGD
;
A
#
# COMPACT_ATOMS: atom_id res chain seq x y z
N MET A 1 7.89 2.68 -11.84
CA MET A 1 6.59 2.50 -11.17
C MET A 1 5.65 1.71 -12.03
N SER A 2 4.98 0.74 -11.45
CA SER A 2 3.98 -0.04 -12.16
C SER A 2 2.66 0.07 -11.43
N ILE A 3 1.71 0.79 -12.02
CA ILE A 3 0.37 0.94 -11.47
C ILE A 3 -0.61 0.31 -12.44
N GLU A 4 -1.41 -0.62 -11.93
CA GLU A 4 -2.49 -1.23 -12.68
C GLU A 4 -3.83 -0.65 -12.19
N HIS A 5 -4.56 -0.03 -13.08
CA HIS A 5 -5.91 0.44 -12.79
C HIS A 5 -6.88 -0.68 -13.13
N ARG A 6 -7.61 -1.15 -12.11
CA ARG A 6 -8.56 -2.24 -12.30
C ARG A 6 -9.99 -1.70 -12.26
N HIS A 7 -10.94 -2.51 -12.71
CA HIS A 7 -12.36 -2.21 -12.55
C HIS A 7 -12.66 -2.07 -11.06
N ASP A 8 -13.76 -1.46 -10.71
CA ASP A 8 -14.19 -1.27 -9.30
C ASP A 8 -13.31 -0.30 -8.51
N ASN A 9 -12.58 0.58 -9.22
CA ASN A 9 -11.80 1.64 -8.60
C ASN A 9 -10.66 1.11 -7.71
N VAL A 10 -10.06 0.00 -8.10
CA VAL A 10 -8.92 -0.58 -7.41
C VAL A 10 -7.65 -0.34 -8.22
N ASP A 11 -6.65 0.25 -7.58
CA ASP A 11 -5.32 0.43 -8.17
C ASP A 11 -4.35 -0.54 -7.51
N VAL A 12 -3.58 -1.24 -8.32
CA VAL A 12 -2.50 -2.11 -7.83
C VAL A 12 -1.17 -1.44 -8.13
N VAL A 13 -0.38 -1.21 -7.09
CA VAL A 13 0.93 -0.57 -7.21
C VAL A 13 2.00 -1.59 -6.90
N HIS A 14 2.86 -1.88 -7.87
CA HIS A 14 4.01 -2.76 -7.67
C HIS A 14 5.21 -1.89 -7.28
N LEU A 15 5.56 -1.93 -5.99
CA LEU A 15 6.63 -1.12 -5.45
C LEU A 15 7.99 -1.76 -5.68
N GLY A 16 9.03 -0.94 -5.76
CA GLY A 16 10.41 -1.37 -5.76
C GLY A 16 11.17 -0.65 -4.66
N ASP A 17 12.47 -0.94 -4.54
CA ASP A 17 13.34 -0.21 -3.61
C ASP A 17 13.62 1.20 -4.12
N ASP A 18 14.13 2.07 -3.24
CA ASP A 18 14.47 3.46 -3.60
C ASP A 18 15.39 3.53 -4.82
N PRO A 19 15.25 4.58 -5.66
CA PRO A 19 14.36 5.74 -5.46
C PRO A 19 12.91 5.50 -5.87
N LEU A 20 12.59 4.37 -6.50
CA LEU A 20 11.26 4.12 -7.06
C LEU A 20 10.19 4.10 -5.97
N PHE A 21 10.51 3.56 -4.80
CA PHE A 21 9.56 3.46 -3.70
C PHE A 21 9.00 4.85 -3.32
N THR A 22 9.90 5.80 -3.08
CA THR A 22 9.51 7.14 -2.66
C THR A 22 8.76 7.88 -3.76
N ASP A 23 9.23 7.79 -5.01
CA ASP A 23 8.57 8.44 -6.13
C ASP A 23 7.16 7.91 -6.35
N ASP A 24 6.98 6.59 -6.23
CA ASP A 24 5.69 5.96 -6.40
C ASP A 24 4.69 6.43 -5.34
N LEU A 25 5.13 6.50 -4.08
CA LEU A 25 4.27 6.97 -3.02
C LEU A 25 3.89 8.43 -3.18
N ASP A 26 4.82 9.27 -3.59
CA ASP A 26 4.53 10.68 -3.80
C ASP A 26 3.53 10.88 -4.94
N ALA A 27 3.59 10.08 -5.98
CA ALA A 27 2.63 10.12 -7.08
C ALA A 27 1.22 9.76 -6.62
N LEU A 28 1.09 8.90 -5.61
CA LEU A 28 -0.21 8.46 -5.09
C LEU A 28 -0.83 9.44 -4.10
N THR A 29 -0.16 10.53 -3.74
CA THR A 29 -0.72 11.50 -2.80
C THR A 29 -1.80 12.39 -3.43
N VAL A 30 -1.92 12.37 -4.76
CA VAL A 30 -2.97 13.13 -5.46
C VAL A 30 -4.15 12.19 -5.70
N LEU A 31 -5.19 12.31 -4.88
CA LEU A 31 -6.36 11.44 -4.93
C LEU A 31 -7.59 12.23 -5.36
N ASP A 32 -8.45 11.58 -6.12
CA ASP A 32 -9.74 12.13 -6.52
C ASP A 32 -10.77 11.85 -5.41
N PRO A 33 -11.25 12.87 -4.69
CA PRO A 33 -12.20 12.65 -3.60
C PRO A 33 -13.59 12.23 -4.08
N ALA A 34 -13.90 12.39 -5.36
CA ALA A 34 -15.22 12.03 -5.89
C ALA A 34 -15.47 10.52 -5.91
N THR A 35 -14.40 9.73 -5.98
CA THR A 35 -14.50 8.27 -6.06
C THR A 35 -13.50 7.66 -5.09
N PRO A 36 -13.94 7.12 -3.94
CA PRO A 36 -13.03 6.55 -2.95
C PRO A 36 -12.17 5.45 -3.57
N PRO A 37 -10.85 5.59 -3.56
CA PRO A 37 -9.96 4.60 -4.16
C PRO A 37 -9.65 3.45 -3.22
N ALA A 38 -9.41 2.28 -3.78
CA ALA A 38 -8.78 1.19 -3.07
C ALA A 38 -7.40 0.98 -3.69
N VAL A 39 -6.37 1.01 -2.87
CA VAL A 39 -5.00 0.86 -3.31
C VAL A 39 -4.42 -0.42 -2.73
N VAL A 40 -3.95 -1.31 -3.59
CA VAL A 40 -3.24 -2.53 -3.20
C VAL A 40 -1.77 -2.31 -3.52
N MET A 41 -0.93 -2.41 -2.50
CA MET A 41 0.52 -2.27 -2.65
C MET A 41 1.19 -3.63 -2.60
N ALA A 42 1.85 -4.02 -3.69
CA ALA A 42 2.59 -5.27 -3.78
C ALA A 42 4.06 -5.00 -3.47
N PHE A 43 4.57 -5.71 -2.47
CA PHE A 43 5.91 -5.51 -1.94
C PHE A 43 6.90 -6.59 -2.40
N ALA A 44 6.57 -7.35 -3.45
CA ALA A 44 7.42 -8.46 -3.89
C ALA A 44 8.85 -8.01 -4.22
N ASN A 45 9.01 -6.80 -4.72
CA ASN A 45 10.32 -6.24 -5.09
C ASN A 45 10.91 -5.29 -4.06
N VAL A 46 10.32 -5.20 -2.87
CA VAL A 46 10.81 -4.37 -1.77
C VAL A 46 11.55 -5.27 -0.79
N ARG A 47 12.86 -5.03 -0.63
CA ARG A 47 13.70 -5.88 0.21
C ARG A 47 13.78 -5.41 1.65
N TYR A 48 13.64 -4.11 1.89
CA TYR A 48 13.77 -3.54 3.21
C TYR A 48 12.92 -2.30 3.38
N LEU A 49 12.64 -1.97 4.64
CA LEU A 49 11.95 -0.73 5.00
C LEU A 49 12.76 0.01 6.04
N ASN A 50 12.64 1.34 6.02
CA ASN A 50 13.21 2.21 7.04
C ASN A 50 12.13 3.19 7.53
N SER A 51 12.48 4.00 8.53
CA SER A 51 11.52 4.94 9.12
C SER A 51 10.97 5.97 8.12
N HIS A 52 11.80 6.39 7.17
CA HIS A 52 11.37 7.33 6.13
C HIS A 52 10.28 6.73 5.25
N LYS A 53 10.47 5.49 4.81
CA LYS A 53 9.47 4.78 3.99
C LYS A 53 8.19 4.52 4.78
N LEU A 54 8.32 4.15 6.04
CA LEU A 54 7.14 3.94 6.90
C LEU A 54 6.35 5.23 7.08
N ALA A 55 7.02 6.36 7.26
CA ALA A 55 6.35 7.64 7.38
C ALA A 55 5.55 7.98 6.12
N LYS A 56 6.10 7.67 4.95
CA LYS A 56 5.40 7.89 3.67
C LYS A 56 4.16 7.00 3.56
N LEU A 57 4.26 5.75 3.97
CA LEU A 57 3.11 4.83 3.96
C LEU A 57 2.01 5.31 4.92
N LEU A 58 2.38 5.80 6.08
CA LEU A 58 1.41 6.33 7.04
C LEU A 58 0.70 7.57 6.51
N ARG A 59 1.40 8.45 5.80
CA ARG A 59 0.78 9.60 5.16
C ARG A 59 -0.22 9.18 4.10
N LEU A 60 0.14 8.22 3.28
CA LEU A 60 -0.77 7.74 2.25
C LEU A 60 -2.02 7.11 2.87
N ARG A 61 -1.84 6.30 3.92
CA ARG A 61 -2.95 5.71 4.65
C ARG A 61 -3.91 6.79 5.18
N LYS A 62 -3.35 7.83 5.77
CA LYS A 62 -4.15 8.93 6.29
C LYS A 62 -4.97 9.60 5.20
N ARG A 63 -4.36 9.87 4.05
CA ARG A 63 -5.06 10.48 2.92
C ARG A 63 -6.17 9.60 2.38
N LEU A 64 -5.93 8.31 2.30
CA LEU A 64 -6.96 7.37 1.84
C LEU A 64 -8.14 7.34 2.79
N ILE A 65 -7.89 7.33 4.10
CA ILE A 65 -8.95 7.35 5.10
C ILE A 65 -9.79 8.61 4.97
N GLU A 66 -9.18 9.76 4.70
CA GLU A 66 -9.89 11.03 4.57
C GLU A 66 -10.87 11.04 3.39
N VAL A 67 -10.64 10.19 2.37
CA VAL A 67 -11.53 10.08 1.22
C VAL A 67 -12.28 8.74 1.19
N ASP A 68 -12.40 8.10 2.35
CA ASP A 68 -13.05 6.79 2.51
C ASP A 68 -12.42 5.69 1.64
N GLY A 69 -11.13 5.83 1.34
CA GLY A 69 -10.38 4.84 0.56
C GLY A 69 -9.87 3.71 1.43
N ARG A 70 -9.21 2.75 0.78
CA ARG A 70 -8.64 1.57 1.45
C ARG A 70 -7.20 1.38 1.00
N LEU A 71 -6.37 0.90 1.92
CA LEU A 71 -4.98 0.56 1.62
C LEU A 71 -4.71 -0.85 2.12
N ILE A 72 -4.31 -1.72 1.20
CA ILE A 72 -3.99 -3.11 1.53
C ILE A 72 -2.58 -3.41 1.04
N LEU A 73 -1.78 -4.01 1.92
CA LEU A 73 -0.41 -4.41 1.61
C LEU A 73 -0.35 -5.92 1.40
N CYS A 74 0.44 -6.36 0.43
CA CYS A 74 0.60 -7.79 0.16
C CYS A 74 2.01 -8.12 -0.31
N GLN A 75 2.31 -9.41 -0.34
CA GLN A 75 3.60 -9.93 -0.82
C GLN A 75 4.81 -9.41 -0.02
N LEU A 76 4.62 -9.18 1.28
CA LEU A 76 5.71 -8.74 2.15
C LEU A 76 6.62 -9.93 2.47
N ASN A 77 7.93 -9.74 2.29
CA ASN A 77 8.87 -10.77 2.73
C ASN A 77 8.99 -10.76 4.27
N PRO A 78 9.56 -11.80 4.89
CA PRO A 78 9.64 -11.88 6.35
C PRO A 78 10.36 -10.70 7.00
N GLN A 79 11.39 -10.15 6.35
CA GLN A 79 12.15 -9.04 6.88
C GLN A 79 11.32 -7.76 6.90
N VAL A 80 10.61 -7.46 5.82
CA VAL A 80 9.72 -6.31 5.71
C VAL A 80 8.55 -6.46 6.68
N LYS A 81 7.95 -7.63 6.72
CA LYS A 81 6.85 -7.94 7.64
C LYS A 81 7.29 -7.76 9.10
N GLY A 82 8.52 -8.17 9.42
CA GLY A 82 9.10 -8.01 10.75
C GLY A 82 9.16 -6.57 11.20
N VAL A 83 9.45 -5.63 10.30
CA VAL A 83 9.47 -4.21 10.63
C VAL A 83 8.10 -3.73 11.07
N PHE A 84 7.04 -4.14 10.38
CA PHE A 84 5.68 -3.80 10.78
C PHE A 84 5.31 -4.40 12.14
N GLN A 85 5.74 -5.64 12.39
CA GLN A 85 5.47 -6.33 13.66
C GLN A 85 6.17 -5.65 14.84
N VAL A 86 7.44 -5.33 14.66
CA VAL A 86 8.25 -4.70 15.73
C VAL A 86 7.73 -3.31 16.08
N THR A 87 7.27 -2.56 15.10
CA THR A 87 6.74 -1.21 15.30
C THR A 87 5.27 -1.19 15.73
N GLY A 88 4.60 -2.35 15.72
CA GLY A 88 3.17 -2.43 16.00
C GLY A 88 2.28 -1.99 14.83
N LEU A 89 2.86 -1.65 13.71
CA LEU A 89 2.12 -1.16 12.55
C LEU A 89 1.36 -2.27 11.82
N ASP A 90 1.67 -3.53 12.11
CA ASP A 90 0.90 -4.67 11.60
C ASP A 90 -0.57 -4.62 12.04
N LYS A 91 -0.85 -3.89 13.13
CA LYS A 91 -2.22 -3.69 13.61
C LYS A 91 -2.91 -2.49 12.97
N VAL A 92 -2.12 -1.62 12.35
CA VAL A 92 -2.61 -0.38 11.72
C VAL A 92 -2.92 -0.61 10.25
N PHE A 93 -2.06 -1.34 9.55
CA PHE A 93 -2.23 -1.64 8.14
C PHE A 93 -2.93 -2.97 7.93
N THR A 94 -3.77 -3.03 6.90
CA THR A 94 -4.36 -4.29 6.44
C THR A 94 -3.33 -4.98 5.55
N MET A 95 -2.92 -6.18 5.93
CA MET A 95 -1.90 -6.94 5.20
C MET A 95 -2.38 -8.34 4.89
N THR A 96 -2.04 -8.83 3.70
CA THR A 96 -2.32 -10.21 3.31
C THR A 96 -1.06 -10.83 2.71
N ASP A 97 -1.07 -12.15 2.56
CA ASP A 97 0.08 -12.87 2.04
C ASP A 97 0.22 -12.71 0.53
N ASP A 98 -0.89 -12.69 -0.21
CA ASP A 98 -0.84 -12.72 -1.66
C ASP A 98 -1.73 -11.66 -2.30
N LEU A 99 -1.49 -11.42 -3.58
CA LEU A 99 -2.22 -10.43 -4.35
C LEU A 99 -3.70 -10.76 -4.54
N PRO A 100 -4.10 -12.01 -4.86
CA PRO A 100 -5.52 -12.32 -4.98
C PRO A 100 -6.33 -12.00 -3.73
N LYS A 101 -5.81 -12.31 -2.54
CA LYS A 101 -6.47 -11.96 -1.28
C LYS A 101 -6.59 -10.47 -1.09
N ALA A 102 -5.52 -9.73 -1.43
CA ALA A 102 -5.54 -8.27 -1.33
C ALA A 102 -6.63 -7.67 -2.23
N LEU A 103 -6.77 -8.20 -3.43
CA LEU A 103 -7.79 -7.73 -4.37
C LEU A 103 -9.21 -8.02 -3.86
N GLU A 104 -9.42 -9.16 -3.22
CA GLU A 104 -10.72 -9.47 -2.61
C GLU A 104 -11.08 -8.47 -1.51
N LEU A 105 -10.11 -8.14 -0.64
CA LEU A 105 -10.32 -7.17 0.42
C LEU A 105 -10.54 -5.77 -0.15
N ALA A 106 -9.87 -5.42 -1.23
CA ALA A 106 -10.01 -4.12 -1.87
C ALA A 106 -11.40 -3.91 -2.46
N LYS A 107 -12.08 -4.97 -2.87
CA LYS A 107 -13.43 -4.88 -3.41
C LYS A 107 -14.48 -4.61 -2.32
N GLY A 108 -14.10 -4.73 -1.08
CA GLY A 108 -14.85 -4.07 -0.05
C GLY A 108 -16.00 -4.81 0.58
N ASP A 109 -15.90 -6.06 0.70
CA ASP A 109 -16.93 -6.74 1.51
C ASP A 109 -16.36 -7.69 2.50
#